data_798ad15cab752d1b94eb7921dbb0d746
#
_entry.id   798ad15cab752d1b94eb7921dbb0d746
#
_cell.length_a   1.000
_cell.length_b   1.000
_cell.length_c   1.000
_cell.angle_alpha   90.00
_cell.angle_beta   90.00
_cell.angle_gamma   90.00
#
_symmetry.space_group_name_H-M   'P 1'
#
loop_
_entity.id
_entity.type
_entity.pdbx_description
1 polymer ?
#
loop_
_entity_poly.entity_id
_entity_poly.type
_entity_poly.pdbx_seq_one_letter_code
_entity_poly.pdbx_strand_id
1 'polypeptide(L)'
;MGTLLTIAPRYTRAYLMRGEVSLKQNDTIQALRDFDKAIDMDRYDPDGWGARAIVRLQQGKYKEAEADLDQSIHLSAKNAGNYINRALARFHQNNLRGAMSDYDLALDIDPNNFLGHYNRGLLRAQVGDDNRAIEDFDFVLKMEPDNMMATFNRGLLRAQTGDYRGAISDYSKVIAEYPNFMAGYYQRAEARKKIGDHKGAEQDEFKIMKMQIDKRNGVSSGDKKEGDDSKDVADNSSENSNGDGGKTRKKSDKNMENYRKIVIADDSEADQRYKSDYRGRVQDRNVTIKLCLLYTSPSP
;
A
#
# COMPACT_ATOMS: atom_id res chain seq x y z
N MET A 1 11.63 -26.21 15.33
CA MET A 1 11.33 -25.25 16.42
C MET A 1 10.67 -25.90 17.61
N GLY A 2 9.64 -26.74 17.46
CA GLY A 2 9.03 -27.45 18.59
C GLY A 2 10.00 -28.27 19.44
N THR A 3 10.94 -28.97 18.79
CA THR A 3 11.98 -29.75 19.48
C THR A 3 12.97 -28.93 20.32
N LEU A 4 13.30 -27.69 19.88
CA LEU A 4 14.19 -26.80 20.65
C LEU A 4 13.54 -26.37 21.97
N LEU A 5 12.25 -26.08 21.97
CA LEU A 5 11.50 -25.67 23.15
C LEU A 5 11.25 -26.84 24.15
N THR A 6 11.26 -28.10 23.66
CA THR A 6 11.23 -29.28 24.56
C THR A 6 12.57 -29.49 25.27
N ILE A 7 13.70 -29.16 24.58
CA ILE A 7 15.05 -29.31 25.11
C ILE A 7 15.44 -28.12 26.01
N ALA A 8 15.06 -26.90 25.59
CA ALA A 8 15.42 -25.66 26.30
C ALA A 8 14.16 -24.77 26.50
N PRO A 9 13.25 -25.14 27.44
CA PRO A 9 11.98 -24.42 27.62
C PRO A 9 12.16 -23.01 28.19
N ARG A 10 13.36 -22.62 28.59
CA ARG A 10 13.70 -21.27 29.07
C ARG A 10 14.45 -20.42 28.05
N TYR A 11 14.48 -20.82 26.80
CA TYR A 11 15.15 -20.07 25.76
C TYR A 11 14.20 -19.05 25.11
N THR A 12 14.20 -17.83 25.64
CA THR A 12 13.32 -16.72 25.23
C THR A 12 13.30 -16.51 23.72
N ARG A 13 14.48 -16.52 23.07
CA ARG A 13 14.60 -16.31 21.62
C ARG A 13 13.86 -17.38 20.79
N ALA A 14 13.72 -18.63 21.31
CA ALA A 14 12.97 -19.65 20.59
C ALA A 14 11.46 -19.34 20.55
N TYR A 15 10.92 -18.72 21.60
CA TYR A 15 9.52 -18.25 21.60
C TYR A 15 9.36 -17.09 20.61
N LEU A 16 10.27 -16.12 20.59
CA LEU A 16 10.22 -15.03 19.61
C LEU A 16 10.22 -15.57 18.19
N MET A 17 11.18 -16.42 17.85
CA MET A 17 11.28 -17.00 16.49
C MET A 17 10.05 -17.85 16.13
N ARG A 18 9.46 -18.61 17.08
CA ARG A 18 8.23 -19.37 16.81
C ARG A 18 7.05 -18.46 16.61
N GLY A 19 6.92 -17.42 17.43
CA GLY A 19 5.89 -16.39 17.28
C GLY A 19 5.95 -15.68 15.92
N GLU A 20 7.15 -15.34 15.46
CA GLU A 20 7.36 -14.74 14.12
C GLU A 20 6.94 -15.69 13.01
N VAL A 21 7.30 -16.99 13.10
CA VAL A 21 6.86 -18.00 12.12
C VAL A 21 5.33 -18.12 12.12
N SER A 22 4.72 -18.19 13.31
CA SER A 22 3.26 -18.24 13.44
C SER A 22 2.59 -17.01 12.83
N LEU A 23 3.18 -15.83 13.04
CA LEU A 23 2.67 -14.58 12.44
C LEU A 23 2.75 -14.62 10.90
N LYS A 24 3.84 -15.14 10.32
CA LYS A 24 3.96 -15.35 8.86
C LYS A 24 2.92 -16.34 8.32
N GLN A 25 2.47 -17.28 9.14
CA GLN A 25 1.41 -18.24 8.83
C GLN A 25 0.00 -17.70 9.12
N ASN A 26 -0.14 -16.43 9.50
CA ASN A 26 -1.37 -15.79 9.97
C ASN A 26 -1.98 -16.40 11.24
N ASP A 27 -1.22 -17.22 11.99
CA ASP A 27 -1.65 -17.70 13.31
C ASP A 27 -1.31 -16.66 14.38
N THR A 28 -2.11 -15.60 14.41
CA THR A 28 -1.94 -14.49 15.35
C THR A 28 -2.16 -14.90 16.80
N ILE A 29 -2.93 -15.95 17.05
CA ILE A 29 -3.21 -16.45 18.40
C ILE A 29 -1.96 -17.11 18.98
N GLN A 30 -1.32 -18.00 18.21
CA GLN A 30 -0.09 -18.65 18.65
C GLN A 30 1.05 -17.65 18.74
N ALA A 31 1.14 -16.70 17.81
CA ALA A 31 2.13 -15.63 17.86
C ALA A 31 2.04 -14.82 19.16
N LEU A 32 0.83 -14.38 19.56
CA LEU A 32 0.63 -13.65 20.81
C LEU A 32 1.04 -14.46 22.02
N ARG A 33 0.65 -15.75 22.09
CA ARG A 33 1.04 -16.63 23.22
C ARG A 33 2.56 -16.74 23.37
N ASP A 34 3.25 -16.83 22.25
CA ASP A 34 4.70 -16.95 22.24
C ASP A 34 5.38 -15.63 22.63
N PHE A 35 4.89 -14.50 22.15
CA PHE A 35 5.43 -13.19 22.52
C PHE A 35 5.12 -12.85 23.99
N ASP A 36 3.91 -13.18 24.50
CA ASP A 36 3.60 -13.04 25.91
C ASP A 36 4.56 -13.89 26.77
N LYS A 37 4.82 -15.13 26.33
CA LYS A 37 5.76 -16.00 27.03
C LYS A 37 7.19 -15.49 27.01
N ALA A 38 7.63 -14.91 25.88
CA ALA A 38 8.95 -14.30 25.78
C ALA A 38 9.08 -13.09 26.73
N ILE A 39 8.07 -12.23 26.81
CA ILE A 39 8.04 -11.07 27.71
C ILE A 39 8.02 -11.50 29.18
N ASP A 40 7.24 -12.55 29.54
CA ASP A 40 7.20 -13.09 30.91
C ASP A 40 8.56 -13.64 31.36
N MET A 41 9.33 -14.20 30.41
CA MET A 41 10.64 -14.77 30.69
C MET A 41 11.73 -13.72 30.77
N ASP A 42 11.67 -12.71 29.90
CA ASP A 42 12.59 -11.58 29.87
C ASP A 42 11.86 -10.29 29.49
N ARG A 43 11.45 -9.54 30.49
CA ARG A 43 10.76 -8.26 30.31
C ARG A 43 11.68 -7.11 29.89
N TYR A 44 12.97 -7.32 29.92
CA TYR A 44 13.98 -6.34 29.52
C TYR A 44 14.44 -6.55 28.08
N ASP A 45 13.99 -7.60 27.41
CA ASP A 45 14.20 -7.80 25.98
C ASP A 45 13.22 -6.93 25.17
N PRO A 46 13.69 -5.92 24.41
CA PRO A 46 12.83 -5.04 23.62
C PRO A 46 12.09 -5.78 22.50
N ASP A 47 12.65 -6.89 22.00
CA ASP A 47 12.13 -7.60 20.81
C ASP A 47 10.77 -8.24 21.09
N GLY A 48 10.55 -8.74 22.30
CA GLY A 48 9.26 -9.33 22.71
C GLY A 48 8.11 -8.30 22.65
N TRP A 49 8.36 -7.11 23.17
CA TRP A 49 7.40 -6.02 23.16
C TRP A 49 7.13 -5.52 21.73
N GLY A 50 8.19 -5.31 20.96
CA GLY A 50 8.06 -4.88 19.55
C GLY A 50 7.29 -5.89 18.70
N ALA A 51 7.58 -7.18 18.83
CA ALA A 51 6.90 -8.25 18.10
C ALA A 51 5.41 -8.36 18.47
N ARG A 52 5.07 -8.26 19.77
CA ARG A 52 3.67 -8.27 20.20
C ARG A 52 2.91 -7.05 19.69
N ALA A 53 3.54 -5.89 19.67
CA ALA A 53 2.95 -4.68 19.13
C ALA A 53 2.55 -4.81 17.65
N ILE A 54 3.37 -5.47 16.83
CA ILE A 54 3.04 -5.72 15.41
C ILE A 54 1.75 -6.52 15.28
N VAL A 55 1.56 -7.57 16.08
CA VAL A 55 0.31 -8.35 16.06
C VAL A 55 -0.88 -7.49 16.48
N ARG A 56 -0.71 -6.66 17.53
CA ARG A 56 -1.75 -5.75 18.00
C ARG A 56 -2.13 -4.70 16.97
N LEU A 57 -1.16 -4.17 16.20
CA LEU A 57 -1.41 -3.28 15.07
C LEU A 57 -2.27 -3.97 14.00
N GLN A 58 -1.92 -5.21 13.63
CA GLN A 58 -2.71 -5.99 12.66
C GLN A 58 -4.15 -6.26 13.12
N GLN A 59 -4.34 -6.37 14.44
CA GLN A 59 -5.67 -6.53 15.06
C GLN A 59 -6.43 -5.20 15.27
N GLY A 60 -5.85 -4.05 14.91
CA GLY A 60 -6.43 -2.74 15.15
C GLY A 60 -6.40 -2.29 16.62
N LYS A 61 -5.65 -2.97 17.48
CA LYS A 61 -5.49 -2.65 18.91
C LYS A 61 -4.41 -1.58 19.09
N TYR A 62 -4.68 -0.38 18.58
CA TYR A 62 -3.67 0.67 18.45
C TYR A 62 -3.15 1.20 19.79
N LYS A 63 -4.00 1.30 20.83
CA LYS A 63 -3.58 1.77 22.16
C LYS A 63 -2.65 0.78 22.84
N GLU A 64 -2.98 -0.50 22.75
CA GLU A 64 -2.16 -1.57 23.33
C GLU A 64 -0.84 -1.74 22.56
N ALA A 65 -0.88 -1.55 21.25
CA ALA A 65 0.31 -1.56 20.41
C ALA A 65 1.25 -0.38 20.75
N GLU A 66 0.71 0.84 20.93
CA GLU A 66 1.48 1.99 21.36
C GLU A 66 2.17 1.75 22.72
N ALA A 67 1.45 1.18 23.71
CA ALA A 67 2.01 0.89 25.01
C ALA A 67 3.17 -0.14 24.95
N ASP A 68 3.04 -1.18 24.10
CA ASP A 68 4.12 -2.14 23.89
C ASP A 68 5.33 -1.49 23.21
N LEU A 69 5.10 -0.63 22.21
CA LEU A 69 6.16 0.08 21.51
C LEU A 69 6.86 1.10 22.41
N ASP A 70 6.13 1.73 23.33
CA ASP A 70 6.72 2.61 24.35
C ASP A 70 7.72 1.82 25.22
N GLN A 71 7.36 0.59 25.62
CA GLN A 71 8.27 -0.28 26.39
C GLN A 71 9.48 -0.71 25.54
N SER A 72 9.25 -1.16 24.29
CA SER A 72 10.33 -1.55 23.40
C SER A 72 11.31 -0.40 23.13
N ILE A 73 10.82 0.80 22.88
CA ILE A 73 11.62 2.01 22.64
C ILE A 73 12.37 2.43 23.92
N HIS A 74 11.72 2.34 25.09
CA HIS A 74 12.37 2.63 26.38
C HIS A 74 13.56 1.72 26.63
N LEU A 75 13.44 0.44 26.26
CA LEU A 75 14.51 -0.55 26.43
C LEU A 75 15.59 -0.42 25.34
N SER A 76 15.20 -0.05 24.11
CA SER A 76 16.10 0.12 22.98
C SER A 76 15.62 1.24 22.05
N ALA A 77 16.18 2.43 22.22
CA ALA A 77 15.81 3.63 21.43
C ALA A 77 16.39 3.66 20.01
N LYS A 78 17.14 2.63 19.57
CA LYS A 78 17.85 2.66 18.28
C LYS A 78 17.12 1.89 17.16
N ASN A 79 15.93 1.38 17.39
CA ASN A 79 15.17 0.64 16.40
C ASN A 79 14.19 1.57 15.68
N ALA A 80 14.54 2.00 14.47
CA ALA A 80 13.69 2.87 13.64
C ALA A 80 12.31 2.25 13.37
N GLY A 81 12.22 0.92 13.20
CA GLY A 81 10.97 0.20 12.97
C GLY A 81 9.96 0.36 14.10
N ASN A 82 10.41 0.42 15.37
CA ASN A 82 9.52 0.62 16.51
C ASN A 82 8.90 2.02 16.50
N TYR A 83 9.64 3.05 16.10
CA TYR A 83 9.09 4.41 15.94
C TYR A 83 8.10 4.46 14.78
N ILE A 84 8.39 3.83 13.63
CA ILE A 84 7.46 3.75 12.49
C ILE A 84 6.16 3.07 12.91
N ASN A 85 6.23 1.97 13.63
CA ASN A 85 5.07 1.24 14.11
C ASN A 85 4.28 2.03 15.17
N ARG A 86 4.97 2.78 16.06
CA ARG A 86 4.29 3.66 17.03
C ARG A 86 3.63 4.85 16.32
N ALA A 87 4.29 5.41 15.31
CA ALA A 87 3.70 6.42 14.46
C ALA A 87 2.40 5.94 13.81
N LEU A 88 2.39 4.70 13.31
CA LEU A 88 1.19 4.07 12.75
C LEU A 88 0.08 3.93 13.80
N ALA A 89 0.42 3.45 15.01
CA ALA A 89 -0.54 3.34 16.09
C ALA A 89 -1.16 4.71 16.46
N ARG A 90 -0.31 5.74 16.57
CA ARG A 90 -0.70 7.13 16.84
C ARG A 90 -1.55 7.74 15.74
N PHE A 91 -1.21 7.45 14.50
CA PHE A 91 -1.97 7.88 13.33
C PHE A 91 -3.43 7.40 13.40
N HIS A 92 -3.62 6.10 13.63
CA HIS A 92 -4.96 5.50 13.75
C HIS A 92 -5.74 5.98 14.99
N GLN A 93 -5.05 6.52 15.98
CA GLN A 93 -5.65 7.19 17.14
C GLN A 93 -5.88 8.69 16.90
N ASN A 94 -5.68 9.18 15.66
CA ASN A 94 -5.78 10.60 15.29
C ASN A 94 -4.76 11.50 16.02
N ASN A 95 -3.69 10.92 16.57
CA ASN A 95 -2.57 11.67 17.13
C ASN A 95 -1.54 11.97 16.02
N LEU A 96 -1.92 12.83 15.06
CA LEU A 96 -1.11 13.13 13.87
C LEU A 96 0.23 13.79 14.22
N ARG A 97 0.26 14.64 15.27
CA ARG A 97 1.49 15.31 15.73
C ARG A 97 2.49 14.29 16.31
N GLY A 98 2.00 13.37 17.16
CA GLY A 98 2.84 12.33 17.73
C GLY A 98 3.35 11.37 16.65
N ALA A 99 2.51 11.03 15.66
CA ALA A 99 2.91 10.21 14.53
C ALA A 99 3.99 10.89 13.69
N MET A 100 3.88 12.19 13.40
CA MET A 100 4.89 12.93 12.65
C MET A 100 6.23 12.93 13.38
N SER A 101 6.22 13.22 14.69
CA SER A 101 7.44 13.21 15.51
C SER A 101 8.13 11.84 15.51
N ASP A 102 7.36 10.75 15.57
CA ASP A 102 7.92 9.40 15.53
C ASP A 102 8.53 9.04 14.16
N TYR A 103 7.89 9.46 13.04
CA TYR A 103 8.50 9.29 11.72
C TYR A 103 9.79 10.09 11.56
N ASP A 104 9.86 11.32 12.10
CA ASP A 104 11.09 12.11 12.08
C ASP A 104 12.19 11.42 12.90
N LEU A 105 11.90 10.94 14.13
CA LEU A 105 12.85 10.17 14.92
C LEU A 105 13.30 8.86 14.25
N ALA A 106 12.39 8.16 13.57
CA ALA A 106 12.74 6.96 12.83
C ALA A 106 13.75 7.25 11.71
N LEU A 107 13.55 8.38 11.00
CA LEU A 107 14.42 8.79 9.90
C LEU A 107 15.72 9.47 10.37
N ASP A 108 15.77 9.99 11.60
CA ASP A 108 17.02 10.39 12.26
C ASP A 108 17.89 9.17 12.59
N ILE A 109 17.26 8.03 12.95
CA ILE A 109 17.95 6.76 13.25
C ILE A 109 18.40 6.06 11.96
N ASP A 110 17.50 5.96 10.99
CA ASP A 110 17.73 5.32 9.70
C ASP A 110 17.24 6.23 8.56
N PRO A 111 18.10 7.15 8.07
CA PRO A 111 17.74 8.11 7.02
C PRO A 111 17.37 7.46 5.67
N ASN A 112 17.72 6.19 5.47
CA ASN A 112 17.43 5.47 4.24
C ASN A 112 16.19 4.58 4.37
N ASN A 113 15.46 4.66 5.45
CA ASN A 113 14.27 3.85 5.65
C ASN A 113 13.14 4.28 4.69
N PHE A 114 13.01 3.54 3.59
CA PHE A 114 12.04 3.88 2.54
C PHE A 114 10.60 3.93 3.06
N LEU A 115 10.26 3.07 4.03
CA LEU A 115 8.92 3.01 4.59
C LEU A 115 8.65 4.15 5.57
N GLY A 116 9.67 4.59 6.31
CA GLY A 116 9.62 5.81 7.11
C GLY A 116 9.27 7.02 6.23
N HIS A 117 9.99 7.18 5.10
CA HIS A 117 9.68 8.21 4.10
C HIS A 117 8.29 8.04 3.49
N TYR A 118 7.93 6.82 3.06
CA TYR A 118 6.63 6.56 2.46
C TYR A 118 5.47 6.94 3.40
N ASN A 119 5.49 6.44 4.64
CA ASN A 119 4.44 6.72 5.62
C ASN A 119 4.42 8.19 6.07
N ARG A 120 5.59 8.82 6.22
CA ARG A 120 5.67 10.27 6.52
C ARG A 120 5.11 11.10 5.36
N GLY A 121 5.43 10.73 4.13
CA GLY A 121 4.87 11.35 2.92
C GLY A 121 3.34 11.28 2.90
N LEU A 122 2.77 10.14 3.22
CA LEU A 122 1.31 9.98 3.35
C LEU A 122 0.72 10.88 4.43
N LEU A 123 1.35 10.91 5.61
CA LEU A 123 0.88 11.77 6.71
C LEU A 123 1.00 13.25 6.36
N ARG A 124 2.09 13.69 5.71
CA ARG A 124 2.28 15.06 5.22
C ARG A 124 1.20 15.44 4.20
N ALA A 125 0.88 14.54 3.26
CA ALA A 125 -0.21 14.75 2.32
C ALA A 125 -1.56 14.95 3.04
N GLN A 126 -1.83 14.16 4.06
CA GLN A 126 -3.07 14.27 4.84
C GLN A 126 -3.19 15.60 5.59
N VAL A 127 -2.09 16.12 6.12
CA VAL A 127 -2.09 17.42 6.83
C VAL A 127 -1.93 18.62 5.90
N GLY A 128 -1.80 18.39 4.58
CA GLY A 128 -1.70 19.41 3.54
C GLY A 128 -0.30 19.98 3.33
N ASP A 129 0.74 19.28 3.77
CA ASP A 129 2.15 19.60 3.48
C ASP A 129 2.59 18.88 2.21
N ASP A 130 1.92 19.23 1.10
CA ASP A 130 2.00 18.52 -0.18
C ASP A 130 3.43 18.54 -0.77
N ASN A 131 4.14 19.65 -0.63
CA ASN A 131 5.49 19.78 -1.18
C ASN A 131 6.49 18.84 -0.48
N ARG A 132 6.48 18.81 0.86
CA ARG A 132 7.35 17.88 1.59
C ARG A 132 6.90 16.43 1.45
N ALA A 133 5.62 16.17 1.21
CA ALA A 133 5.14 14.84 0.87
C ALA A 133 5.70 14.37 -0.48
N ILE A 134 5.76 15.25 -1.49
CA ILE A 134 6.40 14.97 -2.79
C ILE A 134 7.88 14.62 -2.60
N GLU A 135 8.62 15.38 -1.76
CA GLU A 135 10.03 15.09 -1.46
C GLU A 135 10.22 13.71 -0.83
N ASP A 136 9.36 13.31 0.11
CA ASP A 136 9.39 11.98 0.70
C ASP A 136 9.11 10.88 -0.36
N PHE A 137 8.13 11.07 -1.25
CA PHE A 137 7.90 10.12 -2.35
C PHE A 137 9.01 10.11 -3.40
N ASP A 138 9.64 11.25 -3.67
CA ASP A 138 10.82 11.31 -4.55
C ASP A 138 11.97 10.48 -3.97
N PHE A 139 12.18 10.54 -2.65
CA PHE A 139 13.17 9.70 -1.96
C PHE A 139 12.82 8.21 -2.12
N VAL A 140 11.57 7.82 -1.85
CA VAL A 140 11.10 6.44 -2.03
C VAL A 140 11.36 5.95 -3.45
N LEU A 141 11.04 6.76 -4.47
CA LEU A 141 11.19 6.40 -5.87
C LEU A 141 12.64 6.40 -6.36
N LYS A 142 13.53 7.07 -5.64
CA LYS A 142 14.98 6.95 -5.87
C LYS A 142 15.51 5.59 -5.41
N MET A 143 14.97 5.06 -4.31
CA MET A 143 15.36 3.76 -3.76
C MET A 143 14.65 2.60 -4.47
N GLU A 144 13.36 2.78 -4.75
CA GLU A 144 12.48 1.81 -5.40
C GLU A 144 11.79 2.46 -6.61
N PRO A 145 12.45 2.55 -7.77
CA PRO A 145 11.89 3.22 -8.96
C PRO A 145 10.57 2.63 -9.46
N ASP A 146 10.31 1.35 -9.16
CA ASP A 146 9.13 0.63 -9.58
C ASP A 146 8.03 0.57 -8.51
N ASN A 147 8.14 1.40 -7.47
CA ASN A 147 7.07 1.56 -6.48
C ASN A 147 5.91 2.37 -7.07
N MET A 148 4.95 1.65 -7.68
CA MET A 148 3.82 2.29 -8.37
C MET A 148 2.87 3.02 -7.41
N MET A 149 2.82 2.62 -6.12
CA MET A 149 2.02 3.34 -5.12
C MET A 149 2.61 4.71 -4.81
N ALA A 150 3.92 4.78 -4.58
CA ALA A 150 4.61 6.05 -4.40
C ALA A 150 4.50 6.93 -5.66
N THR A 151 4.62 6.33 -6.86
CA THR A 151 4.43 7.02 -8.13
C THR A 151 3.03 7.62 -8.25
N PHE A 152 1.99 6.84 -7.94
CA PHE A 152 0.61 7.30 -8.02
C PHE A 152 0.31 8.40 -6.98
N ASN A 153 0.74 8.21 -5.73
CA ASN A 153 0.55 9.20 -4.66
C ASN A 153 1.29 10.51 -4.97
N ARG A 154 2.52 10.44 -5.49
CA ARG A 154 3.24 11.62 -5.96
C ARG A 154 2.50 12.33 -7.10
N GLY A 155 1.95 11.58 -8.04
CA GLY A 155 1.12 12.12 -9.13
C GLY A 155 -0.10 12.87 -8.61
N LEU A 156 -0.79 12.34 -7.59
CA LEU A 156 -1.92 13.02 -6.95
C LEU A 156 -1.50 14.36 -6.34
N LEU A 157 -0.40 14.39 -5.60
CA LEU A 157 0.12 15.61 -4.98
C LEU A 157 0.62 16.63 -6.01
N ARG A 158 1.29 16.18 -7.08
CA ARG A 158 1.69 17.04 -8.19
C ARG A 158 0.49 17.69 -8.87
N ALA A 159 -0.60 16.94 -9.07
CA ALA A 159 -1.83 17.51 -9.59
C ALA A 159 -2.47 18.54 -8.64
N GLN A 160 -2.43 18.29 -7.33
CA GLN A 160 -2.93 19.22 -6.32
C GLN A 160 -2.10 20.51 -6.25
N THR A 161 -0.79 20.41 -6.41
CA THR A 161 0.14 21.56 -6.40
C THR A 161 0.25 22.27 -7.76
N GLY A 162 -0.47 21.78 -8.79
CA GLY A 162 -0.51 22.38 -10.11
C GLY A 162 0.55 21.88 -11.10
N ASP A 163 1.42 20.97 -10.71
CA ASP A 163 2.33 20.27 -11.64
C ASP A 163 1.59 19.17 -12.41
N TYR A 164 0.65 19.60 -13.26
CA TYR A 164 -0.15 18.68 -14.08
C TYR A 164 0.69 17.85 -15.05
N ARG A 165 1.80 18.39 -15.56
CA ARG A 165 2.68 17.65 -16.49
C ARG A 165 3.42 16.53 -15.76
N GLY A 166 3.96 16.79 -14.57
CA GLY A 166 4.56 15.78 -13.72
C GLY A 166 3.56 14.72 -13.28
N ALA A 167 2.33 15.13 -12.94
CA ALA A 167 1.24 14.21 -12.59
C ALA A 167 0.88 13.28 -13.77
N ILE A 168 0.74 13.79 -14.99
CA ILE A 168 0.47 13.00 -16.22
C ILE A 168 1.58 11.97 -16.44
N SER A 169 2.84 12.35 -16.25
CA SER A 169 3.98 11.44 -16.36
C SER A 169 3.89 10.29 -15.34
N ASP A 170 3.63 10.62 -14.07
CA ASP A 170 3.49 9.63 -13.00
C ASP A 170 2.31 8.68 -13.26
N TYR A 171 1.13 9.20 -13.61
CA TYR A 171 -0.03 8.36 -13.96
C TYR A 171 0.23 7.49 -15.19
N SER A 172 0.95 8.00 -16.17
CA SER A 172 1.28 7.23 -17.39
C SER A 172 2.18 6.06 -17.08
N LYS A 173 3.15 6.21 -16.15
CA LYS A 173 3.99 5.10 -15.66
C LYS A 173 3.15 4.04 -14.96
N VAL A 174 2.23 4.45 -14.09
CA VAL A 174 1.33 3.53 -13.37
C VAL A 174 0.41 2.77 -14.33
N ILE A 175 -0.18 3.45 -15.32
CA ILE A 175 -1.06 2.84 -16.32
C ILE A 175 -0.32 1.87 -17.23
N ALA A 176 0.95 2.17 -17.58
CA ALA A 176 1.76 1.27 -18.38
C ALA A 176 2.01 -0.07 -17.67
N GLU A 177 2.23 -0.03 -16.36
CA GLU A 177 2.41 -1.24 -15.54
C GLU A 177 1.08 -1.93 -15.22
N TYR A 178 0.03 -1.14 -14.96
CA TYR A 178 -1.32 -1.62 -14.64
C TYR A 178 -2.38 -1.08 -15.63
N PRO A 179 -2.50 -1.68 -16.85
CA PRO A 179 -3.39 -1.17 -17.91
C PRO A 179 -4.88 -1.18 -17.56
N ASN A 180 -5.28 -1.88 -16.50
CA ASN A 180 -6.66 -1.95 -16.04
C ASN A 180 -6.92 -1.11 -14.77
N PHE A 181 -5.96 -0.27 -14.37
CA PHE A 181 -6.10 0.62 -13.21
C PHE A 181 -6.91 1.87 -13.59
N MET A 182 -8.22 1.78 -13.48
CA MET A 182 -9.17 2.81 -13.90
C MET A 182 -8.90 4.18 -13.24
N ALA A 183 -8.53 4.20 -11.95
CA ALA A 183 -8.24 5.45 -11.25
C ALA A 183 -7.04 6.21 -11.87
N GLY A 184 -6.05 5.50 -12.39
CA GLY A 184 -4.92 6.13 -13.10
C GLY A 184 -5.37 6.88 -14.36
N TYR A 185 -6.26 6.29 -15.16
CA TYR A 185 -6.82 6.96 -16.33
C TYR A 185 -7.68 8.18 -15.96
N TYR A 186 -8.50 8.03 -14.90
CA TYR A 186 -9.34 9.13 -14.43
C TYR A 186 -8.48 10.33 -14.02
N GLN A 187 -7.49 10.10 -13.16
CA GLN A 187 -6.62 11.17 -12.68
C GLN A 187 -5.79 11.80 -13.81
N ARG A 188 -5.35 10.97 -14.78
CA ARG A 188 -4.63 11.48 -15.95
C ARG A 188 -5.51 12.33 -16.87
N ALA A 189 -6.76 11.90 -17.11
CA ALA A 189 -7.72 12.69 -17.88
C ALA A 189 -7.97 14.06 -17.24
N GLU A 190 -8.19 14.11 -15.93
CA GLU A 190 -8.39 15.37 -15.22
C GLU A 190 -7.15 16.28 -15.31
N ALA A 191 -5.94 15.75 -15.13
CA ALA A 191 -4.71 16.50 -15.29
C ALA A 191 -4.50 17.01 -16.75
N ARG A 192 -4.85 16.20 -17.75
CA ARG A 192 -4.81 16.58 -19.18
C ARG A 192 -5.78 17.72 -19.50
N LYS A 193 -7.01 17.70 -18.97
CA LYS A 193 -7.96 18.81 -19.11
C LYS A 193 -7.38 20.11 -18.58
N LYS A 194 -6.68 20.06 -17.44
CA LYS A 194 -6.06 21.25 -16.82
C LYS A 194 -4.98 21.90 -17.69
N ILE A 195 -4.29 21.13 -18.51
CA ILE A 195 -3.28 21.66 -19.45
C ILE A 195 -3.82 21.87 -20.88
N GLY A 196 -5.13 21.68 -21.12
CA GLY A 196 -5.76 21.85 -22.41
C GLY A 196 -5.58 20.67 -23.39
N ASP A 197 -5.06 19.53 -22.93
CA ASP A 197 -4.99 18.31 -23.75
C ASP A 197 -6.34 17.57 -23.74
N HIS A 198 -7.35 18.18 -24.38
CA HIS A 198 -8.70 17.63 -24.44
C HIS A 198 -8.75 16.29 -25.19
N LYS A 199 -7.97 16.16 -26.28
CA LYS A 199 -7.91 14.91 -27.04
C LYS A 199 -7.36 13.75 -26.22
N GLY A 200 -6.29 13.97 -25.47
CA GLY A 200 -5.74 12.95 -24.58
C GLY A 200 -6.68 12.61 -23.44
N ALA A 201 -7.42 13.59 -22.88
CA ALA A 201 -8.42 13.36 -21.86
C ALA A 201 -9.58 12.49 -22.37
N GLU A 202 -10.12 12.79 -23.58
CA GLU A 202 -11.17 11.97 -24.20
C GLU A 202 -10.74 10.52 -24.44
N GLN A 203 -9.48 10.29 -24.82
CA GLN A 203 -8.93 8.93 -24.98
C GLN A 203 -8.94 8.16 -23.65
N ASP A 204 -8.55 8.81 -22.55
CA ASP A 204 -8.58 8.19 -21.22
C ASP A 204 -10.02 7.91 -20.77
N GLU A 205 -10.94 8.84 -20.97
CA GLU A 205 -12.36 8.67 -20.68
C GLU A 205 -13.00 7.52 -21.48
N PHE A 206 -12.67 7.41 -22.76
CA PHE A 206 -13.10 6.29 -23.59
C PHE A 206 -12.58 4.95 -23.06
N LYS A 207 -11.31 4.92 -22.61
CA LYS A 207 -10.74 3.71 -21.99
C LYS A 207 -11.46 3.34 -20.71
N ILE A 208 -11.80 4.31 -19.85
CA ILE A 208 -12.59 4.10 -18.64
C ILE A 208 -13.96 3.52 -18.97
N MET A 209 -14.67 4.13 -19.94
CA MET A 209 -16.00 3.67 -20.38
C MET A 209 -15.93 2.23 -20.89
N LYS A 210 -14.94 1.89 -21.71
CA LYS A 210 -14.72 0.51 -22.20
C LYS A 210 -14.52 -0.47 -21.05
N MET A 211 -13.66 -0.14 -20.07
CA MET A 211 -13.43 -1.00 -18.90
C MET A 211 -14.70 -1.20 -18.05
N GLN A 212 -15.55 -0.17 -17.93
CA GLN A 212 -16.83 -0.27 -17.22
C GLN A 212 -17.82 -1.18 -17.95
N ILE A 213 -17.89 -1.08 -19.30
CA ILE A 213 -18.73 -1.95 -20.12
C ILE A 213 -18.25 -3.40 -20.02
N ASP A 214 -16.94 -3.64 -20.15
CA ASP A 214 -16.34 -4.98 -20.05
C ASP A 214 -16.64 -5.61 -18.68
N LYS A 215 -16.49 -4.83 -17.59
CA LYS A 215 -16.84 -5.27 -16.23
C LYS A 215 -18.32 -5.64 -16.10
N ARG A 216 -19.23 -4.84 -16.67
CA ARG A 216 -20.67 -5.10 -16.63
C ARG A 216 -21.08 -6.33 -17.44
N ASN A 217 -20.40 -6.56 -18.56
CA ASN A 217 -20.67 -7.70 -19.44
C ASN A 217 -19.97 -9.00 -18.99
N GLY A 218 -19.30 -8.99 -17.84
CA GLY A 218 -18.59 -10.16 -17.30
C GLY A 218 -17.35 -10.56 -18.11
N VAL A 219 -16.88 -9.70 -19.03
CA VAL A 219 -15.67 -9.92 -19.82
C VAL A 219 -14.46 -9.68 -18.91
N SER A 220 -13.83 -10.77 -18.48
CA SER A 220 -12.57 -10.68 -17.73
C SER A 220 -11.49 -10.09 -18.63
N SER A 221 -10.87 -8.99 -18.21
CA SER A 221 -9.87 -8.23 -18.97
C SER A 221 -8.54 -8.97 -19.26
N GLY A 222 -8.57 -10.30 -19.31
CA GLY A 222 -7.41 -11.17 -19.53
C GLY A 222 -7.20 -11.66 -20.96
N ASP A 223 -8.16 -11.51 -21.88
CA ASP A 223 -8.18 -12.28 -23.12
C ASP A 223 -8.30 -11.48 -24.43
N LYS A 224 -7.81 -10.24 -24.52
CA LYS A 224 -7.65 -9.61 -25.83
C LYS A 224 -6.24 -9.08 -26.03
N LYS A 225 -5.47 -9.76 -26.86
CA LYS A 225 -4.32 -9.21 -27.57
C LYS A 225 -4.84 -8.04 -28.40
N GLU A 226 -4.20 -6.85 -28.28
CA GLU A 226 -4.34 -5.81 -29.27
C GLU A 226 -3.79 -6.34 -30.60
N GLY A 227 -4.71 -6.62 -31.51
CA GLY A 227 -4.46 -6.92 -32.92
C GLY A 227 -5.13 -5.85 -33.76
N ASP A 228 -4.30 -5.07 -34.41
CA ASP A 228 -4.46 -4.42 -35.70
C ASP A 228 -5.89 -4.34 -36.25
N ASP A 229 -6.49 -3.12 -36.15
CA ASP A 229 -7.72 -2.78 -36.84
C ASP A 229 -7.38 -2.40 -38.30
N SER A 230 -7.37 -3.38 -39.19
CA SER A 230 -7.70 -3.14 -40.59
C SER A 230 -8.19 -4.42 -41.25
N LYS A 231 -9.46 -4.29 -41.76
CA LYS A 231 -10.13 -5.08 -42.80
C LYS A 231 -10.98 -6.30 -42.48
N ASP A 232 -12.27 -6.07 -42.68
CA ASP A 232 -13.21 -6.77 -43.56
C ASP A 232 -13.59 -8.23 -43.32
N VAL A 233 -14.90 -8.39 -43.00
CA VAL A 233 -15.93 -9.28 -43.62
C VAL A 233 -15.65 -10.78 -43.73
N ALA A 234 -16.56 -11.49 -43.01
CA ALA A 234 -17.12 -12.82 -43.30
C ALA A 234 -16.16 -14.01 -43.53
N ASP A 235 -16.19 -15.01 -42.73
CA ASP A 235 -16.89 -16.24 -43.07
C ASP A 235 -16.86 -17.30 -41.93
N ASN A 236 -17.90 -18.09 -41.87
CA ASN A 236 -18.14 -19.26 -41.03
C ASN A 236 -17.10 -20.35 -41.28
N SER A 237 -16.58 -20.96 -40.20
CA SER A 237 -16.63 -22.42 -40.05
C SER A 237 -15.84 -22.90 -38.83
N SER A 238 -16.45 -23.85 -38.15
CA SER A 238 -15.96 -24.68 -37.07
C SER A 238 -14.60 -25.32 -37.33
N GLU A 239 -13.74 -25.40 -36.29
CA GLU A 239 -13.15 -26.67 -35.92
C GLU A 239 -12.38 -26.65 -34.59
N ASN A 240 -12.61 -27.69 -33.84
CA ASN A 240 -11.97 -28.10 -32.59
C ASN A 240 -10.47 -28.36 -32.76
N SER A 241 -9.64 -27.86 -31.84
CA SER A 241 -8.46 -28.63 -31.44
C SER A 241 -7.94 -28.21 -30.06
N ASN A 242 -7.88 -29.18 -29.16
CA ASN A 242 -7.19 -29.19 -27.88
C ASN A 242 -5.72 -28.81 -28.03
N GLY A 243 -5.25 -27.87 -27.21
CA GLY A 243 -3.84 -27.55 -27.08
C GLY A 243 -3.58 -26.90 -25.71
N ASP A 244 -3.17 -27.75 -24.77
CA ASP A 244 -2.61 -27.37 -23.47
C ASP A 244 -1.42 -26.45 -23.70
N GLY A 245 -1.57 -25.20 -23.29
CA GLY A 245 -0.54 -24.18 -23.28
C GLY A 245 -0.69 -23.31 -22.05
N GLY A 246 -0.15 -23.78 -20.92
CA GLY A 246 -0.10 -23.02 -19.67
C GLY A 246 0.51 -21.64 -19.86
N LYS A 247 -0.33 -20.63 -20.05
CA LYS A 247 0.09 -19.23 -20.05
C LYS A 247 0.40 -18.83 -18.60
N THR A 248 1.69 -18.66 -18.31
CA THR A 248 2.17 -18.00 -17.11
C THR A 248 1.49 -16.63 -16.99
N ARG A 249 0.53 -16.50 -16.07
CA ARG A 249 -0.04 -15.21 -15.66
C ARG A 249 1.11 -14.31 -15.27
N LYS A 250 1.22 -13.14 -15.91
CA LYS A 250 2.24 -12.16 -15.57
C LYS A 250 2.14 -11.84 -14.08
N LYS A 251 3.28 -11.74 -13.41
CA LYS A 251 3.42 -11.46 -11.97
C LYS A 251 2.64 -10.21 -11.52
N SER A 252 2.40 -9.27 -12.47
CA SER A 252 1.61 -8.04 -12.31
C SER A 252 0.15 -8.28 -11.93
N ASP A 253 -0.50 -9.35 -12.45
CA ASP A 253 -1.94 -9.55 -12.21
C ASP A 253 -2.25 -10.00 -10.76
N LYS A 254 -1.33 -10.74 -10.12
CA LYS A 254 -1.48 -11.15 -8.72
C LYS A 254 -1.24 -9.99 -7.74
N ASN A 255 -0.37 -9.05 -8.09
CA ASN A 255 -0.14 -7.86 -7.26
C ASN A 255 -1.29 -6.86 -7.36
N MET A 256 -2.05 -6.83 -8.46
CA MET A 256 -3.16 -5.90 -8.63
C MET A 256 -4.37 -6.19 -7.74
N GLU A 257 -4.63 -7.46 -7.39
CA GLU A 257 -5.67 -7.77 -6.37
C GLU A 257 -5.27 -7.27 -4.97
N ASN A 258 -3.98 -7.31 -4.64
CA ASN A 258 -3.47 -6.70 -3.41
C ASN A 258 -3.53 -5.17 -3.46
N TYR A 259 -3.29 -4.57 -4.62
CA TYR A 259 -3.44 -3.13 -4.87
C TYR A 259 -4.90 -2.68 -4.77
N ARG A 260 -5.85 -3.46 -5.29
CA ARG A 260 -7.29 -3.22 -5.08
C ARG A 260 -7.65 -3.18 -3.60
N LYS A 261 -7.11 -4.07 -2.79
CA LYS A 261 -7.36 -4.10 -1.35
C LYS A 261 -6.74 -2.91 -0.59
N ILE A 262 -5.73 -2.26 -1.14
CA ILE A 262 -5.01 -1.15 -0.49
C ILE A 262 -5.56 0.22 -0.92
N VAL A 263 -5.91 0.37 -2.21
CA VAL A 263 -6.39 1.65 -2.79
C VAL A 263 -7.92 1.73 -2.86
N ILE A 264 -8.61 0.57 -2.88
CA ILE A 264 -10.07 0.47 -3.05
C ILE A 264 -10.67 -0.25 -1.82
N ALA A 265 -10.43 0.29 -0.64
CA ALA A 265 -11.08 -0.26 0.55
C ALA A 265 -12.53 0.23 0.69
N ASP A 266 -13.06 0.95 -0.29
CA ASP A 266 -14.44 1.45 -0.24
C ASP A 266 -15.07 1.62 -1.63
N ASP A 267 -15.09 0.54 -2.43
CA ASP A 267 -15.83 0.51 -3.71
C ASP A 267 -17.36 0.66 -3.47
N SER A 268 -17.87 0.33 -2.27
CA SER A 268 -19.31 0.43 -1.97
C SER A 268 -19.77 1.86 -1.68
N GLU A 269 -18.91 2.71 -1.11
CA GLU A 269 -19.22 4.12 -0.89
C GLU A 269 -18.84 5.00 -2.08
N ALA A 270 -17.81 4.66 -2.85
CA ALA A 270 -17.42 5.39 -4.06
C ALA A 270 -18.51 5.31 -5.13
N ASP A 271 -19.14 4.15 -5.36
CA ASP A 271 -20.23 3.99 -6.31
C ASP A 271 -21.50 4.75 -5.90
N GLN A 272 -21.74 5.00 -4.61
CA GLN A 272 -22.86 5.82 -4.14
C GLN A 272 -22.55 7.33 -4.22
N ARG A 273 -21.31 7.76 -4.03
CA ARG A 273 -20.90 9.18 -4.11
C ARG A 273 -20.85 9.69 -5.55
N TYR A 274 -20.58 8.83 -6.54
CA TYR A 274 -20.59 9.21 -7.95
C TYR A 274 -22.01 9.38 -8.55
N LYS A 275 -23.08 9.01 -7.82
CA LYS A 275 -24.47 9.18 -8.26
C LYS A 275 -25.13 10.47 -7.79
N SER A 276 -24.53 11.20 -6.86
CA SER A 276 -25.09 12.46 -6.36
C SER A 276 -24.00 13.51 -6.17
N ASP A 277 -24.04 14.54 -6.97
CA ASP A 277 -23.36 15.84 -6.85
C ASP A 277 -22.14 16.09 -7.72
N TYR A 278 -22.42 16.21 -9.00
CA TYR A 278 -21.66 17.11 -9.86
C TYR A 278 -22.16 18.56 -9.63
N ARG A 279 -21.96 19.09 -8.43
CA ARG A 279 -22.04 20.54 -8.15
C ARG A 279 -21.00 20.93 -7.11
N GLY A 280 -19.89 21.45 -7.62
CA GLY A 280 -18.95 22.35 -7.00
C GLY A 280 -19.02 22.56 -5.47
N ARG A 281 -18.23 21.79 -4.72
CA ARG A 281 -17.50 22.28 -3.54
C ARG A 281 -16.27 21.42 -3.35
N VAL A 282 -15.12 22.04 -3.62
CA VAL A 282 -13.83 21.54 -3.18
C VAL A 282 -13.82 21.67 -1.65
N GLN A 283 -14.02 20.56 -0.96
CA GLN A 283 -13.61 20.29 0.42
C GLN A 283 -14.13 18.92 0.88
N ASP A 284 -13.51 17.85 0.35
CA ASP A 284 -13.46 16.60 1.10
C ASP A 284 -12.11 15.95 0.85
N ARG A 285 -11.18 16.24 1.79
CA ARG A 285 -9.85 15.63 1.86
C ARG A 285 -9.94 14.24 2.48
N ASN A 286 -10.78 13.38 1.94
CA ASN A 286 -10.82 11.98 2.32
C ASN A 286 -10.12 11.13 1.26
N VAL A 287 -8.82 11.34 1.13
CA VAL A 287 -7.95 10.30 0.56
C VAL A 287 -7.78 9.25 1.65
N THR A 288 -8.46 8.13 1.53
CA THR A 288 -8.30 7.01 2.46
C THR A 288 -6.93 6.39 2.22
N ILE A 289 -5.97 6.83 3.02
CA ILE A 289 -4.57 6.41 2.97
C ILE A 289 -4.43 5.18 3.85
N LYS A 290 -4.19 4.02 3.26
CA LYS A 290 -3.80 2.82 4.01
C LYS A 290 -2.29 2.79 4.18
N LEU A 291 -1.85 2.95 5.42
CA LEU A 291 -0.45 2.81 5.83
C LEU A 291 -0.01 1.34 5.80
N CYS A 292 1.17 1.06 5.24
CA CYS A 292 1.74 -0.28 5.21
C CYS A 292 2.38 -0.65 6.55
N LEU A 293 2.04 -1.83 7.06
CA LEU A 293 2.72 -2.44 8.20
C LEU A 293 4.06 -3.03 7.77
N LEU A 294 5.11 -2.66 8.45
CA LEU A 294 6.41 -3.30 8.31
C LEU A 294 6.53 -4.52 9.19
N TYR A 295 6.93 -5.60 8.55
CA TYR A 295 7.57 -6.71 9.19
C TYR A 295 9.09 -6.50 9.07
N THR A 296 9.71 -5.93 10.08
CA THR A 296 11.18 -5.94 10.18
C THR A 296 11.60 -7.24 10.84
N SER A 297 12.01 -8.24 10.06
CA SER A 297 12.88 -9.26 10.62
C SER A 297 14.20 -8.60 10.97
N PRO A 298 14.77 -8.86 12.16
CA PRO A 298 16.13 -8.42 12.45
C PRO A 298 17.07 -9.03 11.40
N SER A 299 17.93 -8.17 10.83
CA SER A 299 19.04 -8.63 9.97
C SER A 299 19.92 -9.63 10.70
N PRO A 300 20.50 -10.60 9.96
CA PRO A 300 21.28 -11.68 10.55
C PRO A 300 22.48 -11.20 11.37
#